data_aeded920c0e1556eb15b0b0c3bb48f71
#
_entry.id   aeded920c0e1556eb15b0b0c3bb48f71
#
_cell.length_a   1.000
_cell.length_b   1.000
_cell.length_c   1.000
_cell.angle_alpha   90.00
_cell.angle_beta   90.00
_cell.angle_gamma   90.00
#
_symmetry.space_group_name_H-M   'P 1'
#
loop_
_entity.id
_entity.type
_entity.pdbx_description
1 polymer ?
#
loop_
_entity_poly.entity_id
_entity_poly.type
_entity_poly.pdbx_seq_one_letter_code
_entity_poly.pdbx_strand_id
1 'polypeptide(L)'
;MEETNISQEQNPLGTAPVGGLIGKFAIPAIISMLVSALYNIVDQIFIGQGVGMLGNAATNVAFPVTTIATALALLLGIGGASNYNLEMGAGREKKASSIAGTALSTLVITGVILAVAVLLFLRPLLSLFGATTDVMPYAVDYLGITAVGLPFYALSIGGNHIVRADRSPTYSMTCVLTGAIINTILDPLFIFGFGWGIKGAAWATVIGQVISGILVVIYFGKFRKMYLEMSMLKPSSECLKAIISLGMASCINQIAMAIVQIVLNNILRYYGGLYVYGSDIPIACVGVISKVNQVFMAICIGISQGCQPIWGFNYGAKKYDRVRLAYRYSMIACTAIATVFFLCFQLFPHQIVSIFGTGSDLYFQFAERYLKIFMFMTFANGIQPMSSGFFTSIGKAKLGIVMSLTRQVLFLLPLIVVFSLIMGIDGVMYAGPIADAAALSLAILFARRELVAMKK
;
A
#
# COMPACT_ATOMS: atom_id res chain seq x y z
N MET A 1 -18.03 -8.42 -35.80
CA MET A 1 -18.25 -7.11 -35.13
C MET A 1 -19.43 -7.10 -34.13
N GLU A 2 -20.40 -8.01 -34.25
CA GLU A 2 -21.58 -8.10 -33.35
C GLU A 2 -21.31 -8.85 -32.04
N GLU A 3 -20.40 -9.81 -31.98
CA GLU A 3 -20.10 -10.54 -30.74
C GLU A 3 -19.41 -9.69 -29.65
N THR A 4 -18.70 -8.62 -30.05
CA THR A 4 -18.01 -7.71 -29.13
C THR A 4 -18.94 -6.73 -28.40
N ASN A 5 -20.10 -6.41 -28.95
CA ASN A 5 -21.04 -5.48 -28.32
C ASN A 5 -21.88 -6.12 -27.20
N ILE A 6 -22.18 -7.41 -27.29
CA ILE A 6 -23.01 -8.11 -26.30
C ILE A 6 -22.28 -8.25 -24.95
N SER A 7 -20.96 -8.45 -24.97
CA SER A 7 -20.15 -8.59 -23.74
C SER A 7 -19.99 -7.26 -22.95
N GLN A 8 -19.94 -6.12 -23.64
CA GLN A 8 -19.86 -4.80 -22.99
C GLN A 8 -21.16 -4.38 -22.30
N GLU A 9 -22.32 -4.66 -22.93
CA GLU A 9 -23.64 -4.34 -22.37
C GLU A 9 -23.98 -5.18 -21.13
N GLN A 10 -23.41 -6.38 -21.00
CA GLN A 10 -23.66 -7.29 -19.88
C GLN A 10 -22.70 -7.12 -18.69
N ASN A 11 -21.61 -6.34 -18.82
CA ASN A 11 -20.65 -6.19 -17.73
C ASN A 11 -21.20 -5.29 -16.60
N PRO A 12 -21.36 -5.83 -15.38
CA PRO A 12 -21.92 -5.07 -14.26
C PRO A 12 -21.18 -3.75 -13.94
N LEU A 13 -19.88 -3.66 -14.25
CA LEU A 13 -19.11 -2.41 -14.05
C LEU A 13 -19.65 -1.26 -14.89
N GLY A 14 -20.19 -1.57 -16.07
CA GLY A 14 -20.74 -0.60 -17.01
C GLY A 14 -22.26 -0.37 -16.90
N THR A 15 -23.01 -1.19 -16.16
CA THR A 15 -24.47 -1.19 -16.13
C THR A 15 -25.08 -1.02 -14.74
N ALA A 16 -24.53 -1.68 -13.72
CA ALA A 16 -25.06 -1.65 -12.36
C ALA A 16 -24.99 -0.23 -11.73
N PRO A 17 -25.85 0.08 -10.74
CA PRO A 17 -25.81 1.36 -10.02
C PRO A 17 -24.45 1.63 -9.39
N VAL A 18 -23.90 2.81 -9.65
CA VAL A 18 -22.52 3.16 -9.25
C VAL A 18 -22.31 3.08 -7.73
N GLY A 19 -23.25 3.54 -6.93
CA GLY A 19 -23.15 3.48 -5.47
C GLY A 19 -23.06 2.05 -4.94
N GLY A 20 -23.86 1.12 -5.48
CA GLY A 20 -23.83 -0.30 -5.13
C GLY A 20 -22.51 -0.96 -5.54
N LEU A 21 -21.97 -0.58 -6.73
CA LEU A 21 -20.66 -1.07 -7.16
C LEU A 21 -19.53 -0.61 -6.23
N ILE A 22 -19.52 0.68 -5.83
CA ILE A 22 -18.52 1.19 -4.90
C ILE A 22 -18.56 0.38 -3.60
N GLY A 23 -19.73 0.17 -3.00
CA GLY A 23 -19.85 -0.65 -1.80
C GLY A 23 -19.32 -2.08 -2.01
N LYS A 24 -19.72 -2.73 -3.09
CA LYS A 24 -19.31 -4.11 -3.42
C LYS A 24 -17.79 -4.27 -3.60
N PHE A 25 -17.10 -3.25 -4.11
CA PHE A 25 -15.66 -3.31 -4.37
C PHE A 25 -14.83 -2.67 -3.26
N ALA A 26 -15.29 -1.54 -2.69
CA ALA A 26 -14.52 -0.82 -1.68
C ALA A 26 -14.54 -1.53 -0.32
N ILE A 27 -15.67 -2.08 0.13
CA ILE A 27 -15.74 -2.75 1.43
C ILE A 27 -14.75 -3.93 1.54
N PRO A 28 -14.71 -4.89 0.60
CA PRO A 28 -13.70 -5.94 0.64
C PRO A 28 -12.26 -5.42 0.57
N ALA A 29 -12.01 -4.35 -0.21
CA ALA A 29 -10.70 -3.74 -0.31
C ALA A 29 -10.27 -3.06 1.00
N ILE A 30 -11.17 -2.34 1.66
CA ILE A 30 -10.94 -1.73 2.98
C ILE A 30 -10.60 -2.81 4.01
N ILE A 31 -11.40 -3.88 4.08
CA ILE A 31 -11.16 -4.99 5.01
C ILE A 31 -9.78 -5.60 4.75
N SER A 32 -9.43 -5.86 3.49
CA SER A 32 -8.11 -6.39 3.12
C SER A 32 -6.97 -5.48 3.60
N MET A 33 -7.09 -4.16 3.38
CA MET A 33 -6.06 -3.19 3.77
C MET A 33 -5.95 -3.05 5.29
N LEU A 34 -7.08 -3.00 6.00
CA LEU A 34 -7.11 -2.95 7.46
C LEU A 34 -6.49 -4.20 8.07
N VAL A 35 -6.88 -5.38 7.61
CA VAL A 35 -6.31 -6.64 8.12
C VAL A 35 -4.81 -6.70 7.82
N SER A 36 -4.37 -6.28 6.64
CA SER A 36 -2.94 -6.21 6.33
C SER A 36 -2.17 -5.24 7.24
N ALA A 37 -2.77 -4.10 7.60
CA ALA A 37 -2.15 -3.16 8.53
C ALA A 37 -2.08 -3.73 9.96
N LEU A 38 -3.17 -4.36 10.42
CA LEU A 38 -3.26 -4.90 11.76
C LEU A 38 -2.35 -6.12 11.97
N TYR A 39 -2.31 -7.06 11.01
CA TYR A 39 -1.46 -8.23 11.18
C TYR A 39 0.02 -7.86 11.23
N ASN A 40 0.48 -6.86 10.45
CA ASN A 40 1.85 -6.38 10.55
C ASN A 40 2.19 -5.83 11.95
N ILE A 41 1.23 -5.17 12.61
CA ILE A 41 1.42 -4.66 13.98
C ILE A 41 1.49 -5.84 14.97
N VAL A 42 0.61 -6.82 14.81
CA VAL A 42 0.54 -8.02 15.69
C VAL A 42 1.80 -8.87 15.56
N ASP A 43 2.27 -9.12 14.33
CA ASP A 43 3.53 -9.84 14.06
C ASP A 43 4.72 -9.17 14.78
N GLN A 44 4.85 -7.85 14.68
CA GLN A 44 5.91 -7.11 15.38
C GLN A 44 5.82 -7.21 16.92
N ILE A 45 4.59 -7.29 17.46
CA ILE A 45 4.38 -7.50 18.90
C ILE A 45 4.86 -8.90 19.31
N PHE A 46 4.50 -9.94 18.58
CA PHE A 46 4.93 -11.30 18.86
C PHE A 46 6.46 -11.47 18.76
N ILE A 47 7.09 -10.90 17.74
CA ILE A 47 8.56 -10.90 17.60
C ILE A 47 9.21 -10.16 18.78
N GLY A 48 8.67 -9.00 19.16
CA GLY A 48 9.19 -8.22 20.27
C GLY A 48 9.08 -8.95 21.62
N GLN A 49 8.01 -9.68 21.85
CA GLN A 49 7.79 -10.45 23.09
C GLN A 49 8.58 -11.76 23.10
N GLY A 50 8.71 -12.45 21.96
CA GLY A 50 9.31 -13.78 21.91
C GLY A 50 10.82 -13.79 21.61
N VAL A 51 11.31 -12.79 20.86
CA VAL A 51 12.74 -12.69 20.47
C VAL A 51 13.41 -11.47 21.11
N GLY A 52 12.60 -10.48 21.51
CA GLY A 52 13.08 -9.25 22.13
C GLY A 52 13.58 -8.20 21.15
N MET A 53 14.41 -7.27 21.64
CA MET A 53 14.91 -6.12 20.90
C MET A 53 15.70 -6.51 19.65
N LEU A 54 16.52 -7.57 19.70
CA LEU A 54 17.31 -8.01 18.56
C LEU A 54 16.43 -8.58 17.43
N GLY A 55 15.30 -9.23 17.75
CA GLY A 55 14.33 -9.67 16.77
C GLY A 55 13.68 -8.52 16.02
N ASN A 56 13.21 -7.51 16.75
CA ASN A 56 12.65 -6.29 16.14
C ASN A 56 13.71 -5.52 15.31
N ALA A 57 14.94 -5.46 15.78
CA ALA A 57 16.04 -4.85 15.02
C ALA A 57 16.31 -5.62 13.71
N ALA A 58 16.27 -6.96 13.74
CA ALA A 58 16.46 -7.81 12.57
C ALA A 58 15.38 -7.58 11.50
N THR A 59 14.11 -7.52 11.89
CA THR A 59 13.01 -7.21 10.96
C THR A 59 13.11 -5.81 10.38
N ASN A 60 13.54 -4.82 11.17
CA ASN A 60 13.76 -3.45 10.69
C ASN A 60 14.88 -3.37 9.66
N VAL A 61 15.98 -4.12 9.85
CA VAL A 61 17.09 -4.19 8.87
C VAL A 61 16.65 -4.92 7.59
N ALA A 62 15.74 -5.90 7.69
CA ALA A 62 15.17 -6.59 6.53
C ALA A 62 14.10 -5.77 5.79
N PHE A 63 13.52 -4.75 6.42
CA PHE A 63 12.40 -3.96 5.89
C PHE A 63 12.63 -3.34 4.51
N PRO A 64 13.83 -2.82 4.14
CA PRO A 64 14.06 -2.29 2.80
C PRO A 64 13.85 -3.33 1.69
N VAL A 65 14.18 -4.60 1.91
CA VAL A 65 13.91 -5.67 0.94
C VAL A 65 12.42 -5.87 0.74
N THR A 66 11.65 -5.90 1.83
CA THR A 66 10.19 -6.01 1.78
C THR A 66 9.56 -4.80 1.08
N THR A 67 10.11 -3.61 1.29
CA THR A 67 9.65 -2.37 0.62
C THR A 67 9.87 -2.45 -0.90
N ILE A 68 11.05 -2.92 -1.34
CA ILE A 68 11.35 -3.11 -2.77
C ILE A 68 10.44 -4.18 -3.36
N ALA A 69 10.25 -5.30 -2.67
CA ALA A 69 9.34 -6.36 -3.11
C ALA A 69 7.90 -5.85 -3.28
N THR A 70 7.42 -5.06 -2.31
CA THR A 70 6.09 -4.42 -2.38
C THR A 70 6.00 -3.44 -3.54
N ALA A 71 7.01 -2.59 -3.73
CA ALA A 71 7.03 -1.61 -4.82
C ALA A 71 6.94 -2.29 -6.19
N LEU A 72 7.69 -3.38 -6.40
CA LEU A 72 7.66 -4.16 -7.64
C LEU A 72 6.34 -4.93 -7.81
N ALA A 73 5.79 -5.50 -6.74
CA ALA A 73 4.49 -6.17 -6.77
C ALA A 73 3.36 -5.18 -7.13
N LEU A 74 3.36 -3.96 -6.57
CA LEU A 74 2.40 -2.92 -6.89
C LEU A 74 2.60 -2.37 -8.31
N LEU A 75 3.85 -2.22 -8.78
CA LEU A 75 4.17 -1.85 -10.16
C LEU A 75 3.47 -2.76 -11.14
N LEU A 76 3.63 -4.05 -10.98
CA LEU A 76 3.10 -5.06 -11.89
C LEU A 76 1.60 -5.31 -11.67
N GLY A 77 1.16 -5.38 -10.40
CA GLY A 77 -0.23 -5.67 -10.04
C GLY A 77 -1.18 -4.53 -10.37
N ILE A 78 -0.90 -3.30 -9.92
CA ILE A 78 -1.75 -2.13 -10.20
C ILE A 78 -1.67 -1.75 -11.68
N GLY A 79 -0.46 -1.77 -12.26
CA GLY A 79 -0.26 -1.50 -13.67
C GLY A 79 -1.01 -2.49 -14.57
N GLY A 80 -0.94 -3.78 -14.25
CA GLY A 80 -1.67 -4.84 -14.93
C GLY A 80 -3.19 -4.68 -14.79
N ALA A 81 -3.69 -4.51 -13.58
CA ALA A 81 -5.11 -4.34 -13.28
C ALA A 81 -5.72 -3.10 -13.96
N SER A 82 -5.00 -1.97 -13.95
CA SER A 82 -5.48 -0.72 -14.57
C SER A 82 -5.58 -0.84 -16.08
N ASN A 83 -4.54 -1.37 -16.75
CA ASN A 83 -4.57 -1.61 -18.18
C ASN A 83 -5.63 -2.65 -18.56
N TYR A 84 -5.76 -3.73 -17.77
CA TYR A 84 -6.81 -4.74 -17.98
C TYR A 84 -8.20 -4.10 -17.99
N ASN A 85 -8.52 -3.29 -17.01
CA ASN A 85 -9.84 -2.64 -16.93
C ASN A 85 -10.09 -1.67 -18.09
N LEU A 86 -9.08 -0.89 -18.50
CA LEU A 86 -9.17 0.01 -19.65
C LEU A 86 -9.46 -0.74 -20.95
N GLU A 87 -8.72 -1.82 -21.22
CA GLU A 87 -8.88 -2.62 -22.44
C GLU A 87 -10.20 -3.39 -22.43
N MET A 88 -10.63 -3.91 -21.27
CA MET A 88 -11.95 -4.53 -21.09
C MET A 88 -13.09 -3.53 -21.38
N GLY A 89 -12.97 -2.31 -20.85
CA GLY A 89 -13.92 -1.23 -21.12
C GLY A 89 -13.96 -0.83 -22.59
N ALA A 90 -12.82 -0.89 -23.29
CA ALA A 90 -12.71 -0.61 -24.71
C ALA A 90 -13.17 -1.79 -25.61
N GLY A 91 -13.62 -2.92 -25.03
CA GLY A 91 -14.06 -4.11 -25.78
C GLY A 91 -12.92 -4.96 -26.36
N ARG A 92 -11.68 -4.74 -25.91
CA ARG A 92 -10.51 -5.48 -26.39
C ARG A 92 -10.13 -6.61 -25.43
N GLU A 93 -11.02 -7.58 -25.24
CA GLU A 93 -10.90 -8.65 -24.25
C GLU A 93 -9.61 -9.48 -24.37
N LYS A 94 -9.22 -9.86 -25.61
CA LYS A 94 -7.97 -10.62 -25.82
C LYS A 94 -6.73 -9.86 -25.37
N LYS A 95 -6.69 -8.54 -25.64
CA LYS A 95 -5.58 -7.69 -25.22
C LYS A 95 -5.58 -7.50 -23.69
N ALA A 96 -6.74 -7.30 -23.09
CA ALA A 96 -6.90 -7.24 -21.65
C ALA A 96 -6.37 -8.51 -20.97
N SER A 97 -6.77 -9.67 -21.47
CA SER A 97 -6.32 -10.97 -20.96
C SER A 97 -4.82 -11.20 -21.13
N SER A 98 -4.24 -10.79 -22.27
CA SER A 98 -2.79 -10.84 -22.48
C SER A 98 -2.02 -9.95 -21.49
N ILE A 99 -2.56 -8.78 -21.17
CA ILE A 99 -1.97 -7.88 -20.15
C ILE A 99 -2.03 -8.55 -18.78
N ALA A 100 -3.17 -9.11 -18.37
CA ALA A 100 -3.32 -9.81 -17.10
C ALA A 100 -2.38 -11.01 -17.00
N GLY A 101 -2.29 -11.83 -18.06
CA GLY A 101 -1.37 -12.97 -18.12
C GLY A 101 0.10 -12.56 -18.03
N THR A 102 0.50 -11.51 -18.79
CA THR A 102 1.86 -10.93 -18.70
C THR A 102 2.14 -10.42 -17.28
N ALA A 103 1.20 -9.74 -16.63
CA ALA A 103 1.39 -9.23 -15.26
C ALA A 103 1.58 -10.38 -14.27
N LEU A 104 0.76 -11.43 -14.33
CA LEU A 104 0.85 -12.60 -13.44
C LEU A 104 2.18 -13.33 -13.58
N SER A 105 2.60 -13.63 -14.81
CA SER A 105 3.88 -14.31 -15.04
C SER A 105 5.07 -13.46 -14.63
N THR A 106 5.03 -12.15 -14.93
CA THR A 106 6.11 -11.23 -14.55
C THR A 106 6.19 -11.04 -13.04
N LEU A 107 5.08 -11.07 -12.30
CA LEU A 107 5.07 -11.07 -10.82
C LEU A 107 5.86 -12.25 -10.26
N VAL A 108 5.61 -13.47 -10.77
CA VAL A 108 6.35 -14.67 -10.34
C VAL A 108 7.83 -14.56 -10.70
N ILE A 109 8.14 -14.20 -11.95
CA ILE A 109 9.53 -14.07 -12.43
C ILE A 109 10.29 -13.04 -11.59
N THR A 110 9.70 -11.86 -11.37
CA THR A 110 10.31 -10.80 -10.55
C THR A 110 10.52 -11.24 -9.10
N GLY A 111 9.53 -11.95 -8.52
CA GLY A 111 9.65 -12.52 -7.17
C GLY A 111 10.79 -13.55 -7.07
N VAL A 112 10.94 -14.42 -8.07
CA VAL A 112 12.05 -15.39 -8.12
C VAL A 112 13.40 -14.69 -8.28
N ILE A 113 13.51 -13.72 -9.20
CA ILE A 113 14.76 -12.96 -9.40
C ILE A 113 15.14 -12.25 -8.11
N LEU A 114 14.17 -11.60 -7.44
CA LEU A 114 14.43 -10.91 -6.19
C LEU A 114 14.84 -11.89 -5.09
N ALA A 115 14.20 -13.06 -4.98
CA ALA A 115 14.56 -14.10 -4.01
C ALA A 115 15.99 -14.57 -4.21
N VAL A 116 16.36 -14.88 -5.44
CA VAL A 116 17.73 -15.33 -5.80
C VAL A 116 18.74 -14.22 -5.49
N ALA A 117 18.46 -12.97 -5.89
CA ALA A 117 19.34 -11.84 -5.62
C ALA A 117 19.55 -11.61 -4.11
N VAL A 118 18.47 -11.66 -3.33
CA VAL A 118 18.55 -11.50 -1.86
C VAL A 118 19.34 -12.64 -1.22
N LEU A 119 19.14 -13.89 -1.64
CA LEU A 119 19.86 -15.03 -1.09
C LEU A 119 21.37 -15.02 -1.46
N LEU A 120 21.71 -14.61 -2.69
CA LEU A 120 23.11 -14.50 -3.13
C LEU A 120 23.85 -13.36 -2.40
N PHE A 121 23.20 -12.25 -2.15
CA PHE A 121 23.79 -11.06 -1.53
C PHE A 121 23.30 -10.82 -0.10
N LEU A 122 22.85 -11.86 0.61
CA LEU A 122 22.17 -11.75 1.90
C LEU A 122 22.95 -10.93 2.94
N ARG A 123 24.18 -11.31 3.22
CA ARG A 123 25.03 -10.59 4.20
C ARG A 123 25.45 -9.19 3.75
N PRO A 124 25.92 -8.98 2.50
CA PRO A 124 26.19 -7.64 1.99
C PRO A 124 25.00 -6.69 2.07
N LEU A 125 23.79 -7.16 1.70
CA LEU A 125 22.58 -6.35 1.78
C LEU A 125 22.26 -5.96 3.23
N LEU A 126 22.29 -6.92 4.16
CA LEU A 126 22.03 -6.64 5.57
C LEU A 126 23.05 -5.68 6.17
N SER A 127 24.32 -5.80 5.80
CA SER A 127 25.36 -4.84 6.21
C SER A 127 25.10 -3.45 5.65
N LEU A 128 24.69 -3.34 4.39
CA LEU A 128 24.33 -2.07 3.75
C LEU A 128 23.13 -1.41 4.45
N PHE A 129 22.17 -2.22 4.93
CA PHE A 129 20.99 -1.74 5.63
C PHE A 129 21.21 -1.51 7.13
N GLY A 130 22.45 -1.65 7.61
CA GLY A 130 22.84 -1.26 8.95
C GLY A 130 22.75 -2.37 10.01
N ALA A 131 22.82 -3.65 9.62
CA ALA A 131 22.91 -4.75 10.57
C ALA A 131 24.22 -4.64 11.38
N THR A 132 24.09 -4.57 12.70
CA THR A 132 25.25 -4.68 13.61
C THR A 132 25.65 -6.14 13.78
N THR A 133 26.85 -6.39 14.37
CA THR A 133 27.34 -7.74 14.66
C THR A 133 26.33 -8.59 15.44
N ASP A 134 25.63 -7.99 16.40
CA ASP A 134 24.67 -8.68 17.27
C ASP A 134 23.33 -8.96 16.56
N VAL A 135 22.90 -8.07 15.66
CA VAL A 135 21.66 -8.21 14.89
C VAL A 135 21.82 -9.11 13.67
N MET A 136 23.04 -9.19 13.11
CA MET A 136 23.31 -9.92 11.87
C MET A 136 22.84 -11.38 11.88
N PRO A 137 23.07 -12.21 12.91
CA PRO A 137 22.58 -13.60 12.93
C PRO A 137 21.07 -13.69 12.81
N TYR A 138 20.35 -12.86 13.57
CA TYR A 138 18.87 -12.82 13.54
C TYR A 138 18.35 -12.33 12.19
N ALA A 139 18.98 -11.31 11.62
CA ALA A 139 18.60 -10.76 10.32
C ALA A 139 18.86 -11.75 9.16
N VAL A 140 19.95 -12.50 9.20
CA VAL A 140 20.26 -13.57 8.24
C VAL A 140 19.22 -14.68 8.32
N ASP A 141 18.88 -15.15 9.53
CA ASP A 141 17.86 -16.15 9.74
C ASP A 141 16.48 -15.69 9.24
N TYR A 142 16.08 -14.46 9.58
CA TYR A 142 14.79 -13.91 9.17
C TYR A 142 14.70 -13.67 7.66
N LEU A 143 15.63 -12.90 7.09
CA LEU A 143 15.61 -12.55 5.69
C LEU A 143 15.91 -13.75 4.78
N GLY A 144 16.77 -14.68 5.20
CA GLY A 144 17.07 -15.89 4.45
C GLY A 144 15.82 -16.77 4.26
N ILE A 145 15.00 -16.90 5.30
CA ILE A 145 13.73 -17.65 5.22
C ILE A 145 12.70 -16.86 4.42
N THR A 146 12.47 -15.59 4.74
CA THR A 146 11.44 -14.77 4.08
C THR A 146 11.73 -14.53 2.61
N ALA A 147 13.00 -14.54 2.18
CA ALA A 147 13.39 -14.44 0.78
C ALA A 147 12.80 -15.58 -0.08
N VAL A 148 12.67 -16.79 0.46
CA VAL A 148 12.06 -17.94 -0.23
C VAL A 148 10.58 -17.67 -0.52
N GLY A 149 9.91 -16.91 0.33
CA GLY A 149 8.51 -16.50 0.18
C GLY A 149 8.26 -15.40 -0.87
N LEU A 150 9.28 -14.68 -1.34
CA LEU A 150 9.13 -13.51 -2.20
C LEU A 150 8.32 -13.74 -3.50
N PRO A 151 8.44 -14.88 -4.22
CA PRO A 151 7.60 -15.14 -5.39
C PRO A 151 6.10 -15.19 -5.04
N PHE A 152 5.77 -15.85 -3.94
CA PHE A 152 4.40 -15.94 -3.45
C PHE A 152 3.91 -14.61 -2.88
N TYR A 153 4.79 -13.86 -2.21
CA TYR A 153 4.51 -12.51 -1.74
C TYR A 153 4.17 -11.57 -2.90
N ALA A 154 4.97 -11.55 -3.95
CA ALA A 154 4.71 -10.73 -5.14
C ALA A 154 3.38 -11.11 -5.78
N LEU A 155 3.09 -12.41 -5.90
CA LEU A 155 1.83 -12.90 -6.43
C LEU A 155 0.65 -12.60 -5.50
N SER A 156 0.81 -12.72 -4.20
CA SER A 156 -0.22 -12.35 -3.20
C SER A 156 -0.55 -10.86 -3.27
N ILE A 157 0.43 -9.97 -3.27
CA ILE A 157 0.18 -8.52 -3.34
C ILE A 157 -0.32 -8.11 -4.74
N GLY A 158 0.47 -8.37 -5.77
CA GLY A 158 0.18 -7.91 -7.13
C GLY A 158 -0.99 -8.63 -7.78
N GLY A 159 -1.07 -9.96 -7.61
CA GLY A 159 -2.13 -10.80 -8.19
C GLY A 159 -3.51 -10.47 -7.64
N ASN A 160 -3.63 -10.07 -6.37
CA ASN A 160 -4.89 -9.64 -5.78
C ASN A 160 -5.50 -8.39 -6.46
N HIS A 161 -4.67 -7.49 -7.02
CA HIS A 161 -5.19 -6.38 -7.83
C HIS A 161 -5.84 -6.88 -9.13
N ILE A 162 -5.26 -7.89 -9.76
CA ILE A 162 -5.80 -8.49 -11.00
C ILE A 162 -7.08 -9.29 -10.70
N VAL A 163 -7.12 -10.05 -9.59
CA VAL A 163 -8.34 -10.74 -9.12
C VAL A 163 -9.50 -9.75 -8.91
N ARG A 164 -9.21 -8.61 -8.30
CA ARG A 164 -10.19 -7.54 -8.09
C ARG A 164 -10.64 -6.90 -9.40
N ALA A 165 -9.71 -6.70 -10.33
CA ALA A 165 -10.00 -6.20 -11.67
C ALA A 165 -10.89 -7.17 -12.45
N ASP A 166 -10.73 -8.48 -12.25
CA ASP A 166 -11.60 -9.53 -12.80
C ASP A 166 -12.95 -9.69 -12.08
N ARG A 167 -13.46 -8.61 -11.50
CA ARG A 167 -14.80 -8.54 -10.86
C ARG A 167 -14.99 -9.47 -9.65
N SER A 168 -13.90 -9.81 -8.95
CA SER A 168 -13.93 -10.72 -7.80
C SER A 168 -13.30 -10.09 -6.53
N PRO A 169 -13.81 -8.93 -6.05
CA PRO A 169 -13.24 -8.23 -4.90
C PRO A 169 -13.33 -9.06 -3.60
N THR A 170 -14.41 -9.80 -3.41
CA THR A 170 -14.58 -10.67 -2.24
C THR A 170 -13.56 -11.81 -2.22
N TYR A 171 -13.28 -12.43 -3.38
CA TYR A 171 -12.25 -13.46 -3.44
C TYR A 171 -10.85 -12.89 -3.15
N SER A 172 -10.53 -11.71 -3.69
CA SER A 172 -9.30 -10.98 -3.35
C SER A 172 -9.17 -10.74 -1.84
N MET A 173 -10.26 -10.31 -1.19
CA MET A 173 -10.31 -10.17 0.26
C MET A 173 -10.03 -11.50 0.98
N THR A 174 -10.66 -12.58 0.54
CA THR A 174 -10.45 -13.91 1.14
C THR A 174 -9.00 -14.37 1.05
N CYS A 175 -8.31 -14.13 -0.09
CA CYS A 175 -6.88 -14.43 -0.21
C CYS A 175 -6.04 -13.73 0.86
N VAL A 176 -6.27 -12.42 1.05
CA VAL A 176 -5.53 -11.61 2.01
C VAL A 176 -5.85 -12.02 3.45
N LEU A 177 -7.14 -12.18 3.77
CA LEU A 177 -7.60 -12.60 5.11
C LEU A 177 -7.03 -13.95 5.51
N THR A 178 -7.10 -14.95 4.62
CA THR A 178 -6.60 -16.29 4.90
C THR A 178 -5.11 -16.27 5.22
N GLY A 179 -4.30 -15.56 4.41
CA GLY A 179 -2.87 -15.42 4.67
C GLY A 179 -2.57 -14.74 6.01
N ALA A 180 -3.27 -13.66 6.31
CA ALA A 180 -3.09 -12.90 7.55
C ALA A 180 -3.52 -13.71 8.79
N ILE A 181 -4.66 -14.40 8.74
CA ILE A 181 -5.15 -15.23 9.85
C ILE A 181 -4.19 -16.38 10.13
N ILE A 182 -3.73 -17.07 9.09
CA ILE A 182 -2.78 -18.18 9.24
C ILE A 182 -1.46 -17.69 9.84
N ASN A 183 -0.91 -16.58 9.34
CA ASN A 183 0.29 -15.99 9.93
C ASN A 183 0.09 -15.66 11.41
N THR A 184 -1.00 -14.96 11.77
CA THR A 184 -1.31 -14.56 13.15
C THR A 184 -1.46 -15.76 14.09
N ILE A 185 -1.95 -16.91 13.59
CA ILE A 185 -2.06 -18.16 14.39
C ILE A 185 -0.70 -18.86 14.51
N LEU A 186 0.06 -18.90 13.43
CA LEU A 186 1.35 -19.60 13.40
C LEU A 186 2.47 -18.84 14.13
N ASP A 187 2.42 -17.51 14.19
CA ASP A 187 3.42 -16.70 14.91
C ASP A 187 3.59 -17.14 16.36
N PRO A 188 2.54 -17.09 17.22
CA PRO A 188 2.68 -17.52 18.61
C PRO A 188 3.01 -19.03 18.73
N LEU A 189 2.48 -19.86 17.84
CA LEU A 189 2.77 -21.29 17.85
C LEU A 189 4.25 -21.59 17.59
N PHE A 190 4.85 -20.93 16.59
CA PHE A 190 6.25 -21.19 16.21
C PHE A 190 7.23 -20.44 17.11
N ILE A 191 6.90 -19.21 17.51
CA ILE A 191 7.77 -18.38 18.36
C ILE A 191 7.82 -18.95 19.78
N PHE A 192 6.64 -19.16 20.41
CA PHE A 192 6.53 -19.54 21.82
C PHE A 192 6.33 -21.05 21.99
N GLY A 193 5.42 -21.67 21.20
CA GLY A 193 5.09 -23.08 21.33
C GLY A 193 6.24 -24.01 20.96
N PHE A 194 6.90 -23.77 19.84
CA PHE A 194 8.04 -24.57 19.39
C PHE A 194 9.39 -23.95 19.78
N GLY A 195 9.42 -22.72 20.28
CA GLY A 195 10.65 -22.04 20.69
C GLY A 195 11.58 -21.69 19.54
N TRP A 196 11.08 -21.57 18.30
CA TRP A 196 11.90 -21.26 17.12
C TRP A 196 12.31 -19.78 17.03
N GLY A 197 11.78 -18.91 17.91
CA GLY A 197 12.14 -17.49 17.93
C GLY A 197 11.94 -16.82 16.59
N ILE A 198 12.97 -16.09 16.10
CA ILE A 198 12.89 -15.31 14.85
C ILE A 198 12.65 -16.19 13.61
N LYS A 199 13.18 -17.42 13.60
CA LYS A 199 12.94 -18.37 12.49
C LYS A 199 11.46 -18.77 12.45
N GLY A 200 10.82 -18.89 13.62
CA GLY A 200 9.40 -19.18 13.73
C GLY A 200 8.54 -18.09 13.09
N ALA A 201 8.82 -16.82 13.41
CA ALA A 201 8.15 -15.68 12.81
C ALA A 201 8.35 -15.66 11.28
N ALA A 202 9.59 -15.90 10.81
CA ALA A 202 9.89 -15.92 9.37
C ALA A 202 9.10 -17.04 8.64
N TRP A 203 9.03 -18.24 9.20
CA TRP A 203 8.26 -19.35 8.60
C TRP A 203 6.75 -19.10 8.65
N ALA A 204 6.22 -18.56 9.73
CA ALA A 204 4.80 -18.18 9.80
C ALA A 204 4.42 -17.17 8.70
N THR A 205 5.28 -16.16 8.48
CA THR A 205 5.12 -15.17 7.42
C THR A 205 5.16 -15.82 6.04
N VAL A 206 6.14 -16.67 5.76
CA VAL A 206 6.26 -17.37 4.47
C VAL A 206 5.05 -18.27 4.21
N ILE A 207 4.61 -19.04 5.19
CA ILE A 207 3.43 -19.92 5.04
C ILE A 207 2.19 -19.11 4.72
N GLY A 208 1.94 -17.99 5.43
CA GLY A 208 0.84 -17.07 5.13
C GLY A 208 0.89 -16.53 3.70
N GLN A 209 2.07 -16.12 3.23
CA GLN A 209 2.30 -15.62 1.86
C GLN A 209 2.09 -16.72 0.82
N VAL A 210 2.60 -17.93 1.05
CA VAL A 210 2.45 -19.09 0.17
C VAL A 210 0.97 -19.44 0.01
N ILE A 211 0.22 -19.54 1.09
CA ILE A 211 -1.20 -19.88 1.06
C ILE A 211 -1.98 -18.78 0.31
N SER A 212 -1.75 -17.50 0.62
CA SER A 212 -2.38 -16.41 -0.10
C SER A 212 -2.04 -16.43 -1.61
N GLY A 213 -0.77 -16.67 -1.96
CA GLY A 213 -0.32 -16.79 -3.36
C GLY A 213 -0.94 -17.99 -4.08
N ILE A 214 -1.05 -19.14 -3.41
CA ILE A 214 -1.72 -20.33 -3.95
C ILE A 214 -3.20 -20.06 -4.21
N LEU A 215 -3.90 -19.38 -3.30
CA LEU A 215 -5.30 -18.99 -3.51
C LEU A 215 -5.47 -18.12 -4.75
N VAL A 216 -4.53 -17.19 -5.02
CA VAL A 216 -4.51 -16.40 -6.25
C VAL A 216 -4.33 -17.30 -7.48
N VAL A 217 -3.43 -18.29 -7.44
CA VAL A 217 -3.25 -19.26 -8.53
C VAL A 217 -4.53 -20.09 -8.76
N ILE A 218 -5.14 -20.57 -7.70
CA ILE A 218 -6.41 -21.32 -7.76
C ILE A 218 -7.51 -20.48 -8.41
N TYR A 219 -7.57 -19.18 -8.09
CA TYR A 219 -8.50 -18.26 -8.73
C TYR A 219 -8.36 -18.27 -10.25
N PHE A 220 -7.16 -18.07 -10.76
CA PHE A 220 -6.92 -18.03 -12.20
C PHE A 220 -7.07 -19.40 -12.86
N GLY A 221 -6.92 -20.49 -12.12
CA GLY A 221 -7.19 -21.84 -12.59
C GLY A 221 -8.67 -22.20 -12.71
N LYS A 222 -9.48 -21.84 -11.68
CA LYS A 222 -10.87 -22.36 -11.53
C LYS A 222 -11.96 -21.28 -11.46
N PHE A 223 -11.68 -20.09 -10.94
CA PHE A 223 -12.71 -19.10 -10.59
C PHE A 223 -12.65 -17.83 -11.41
N ARG A 224 -11.68 -17.70 -12.34
CA ARG A 224 -11.52 -16.53 -13.21
C ARG A 224 -12.77 -16.27 -14.04
N LYS A 225 -13.03 -14.99 -14.24
CA LYS A 225 -14.11 -14.50 -15.13
C LYS A 225 -13.57 -13.99 -16.46
N MET A 226 -12.25 -13.81 -16.55
CA MET A 226 -11.56 -13.43 -17.78
C MET A 226 -11.25 -14.65 -18.64
N TYR A 227 -11.18 -14.42 -19.93
CA TYR A 227 -10.63 -15.40 -20.88
C TYR A 227 -9.10 -15.39 -20.74
N LEU A 228 -8.51 -16.50 -20.34
CA LEU A 228 -7.05 -16.59 -20.16
C LEU A 228 -6.55 -17.94 -20.72
N GLU A 229 -5.73 -17.87 -21.77
CA GLU A 229 -5.03 -19.02 -22.33
C GLU A 229 -3.59 -19.10 -21.79
N MET A 230 -3.00 -20.30 -21.83
CA MET A 230 -1.60 -20.50 -21.43
C MET A 230 -0.61 -19.70 -22.30
N SER A 231 -0.97 -19.45 -23.56
CA SER A 231 -0.20 -18.61 -24.48
C SER A 231 -0.08 -17.16 -24.00
N MET A 232 -1.11 -16.65 -23.30
CA MET A 232 -1.16 -15.28 -22.76
C MET A 232 -0.31 -15.09 -21.49
N LEU A 233 0.14 -16.17 -20.88
CA LEU A 233 1.10 -16.13 -19.76
C LEU A 233 2.53 -15.88 -20.23
N LYS A 234 2.83 -15.93 -21.53
CA LYS A 234 4.15 -15.54 -22.05
C LYS A 234 4.29 -14.02 -21.95
N PRO A 235 5.34 -13.51 -21.25
CA PRO A 235 5.54 -12.08 -21.14
C PRO A 235 5.69 -11.41 -22.50
N SER A 236 4.85 -10.42 -22.79
CA SER A 236 4.95 -9.58 -23.98
C SER A 236 5.60 -8.25 -23.63
N SER A 237 6.59 -7.82 -24.41
CA SER A 237 7.27 -6.54 -24.16
C SER A 237 6.34 -5.33 -24.32
N GLU A 238 5.36 -5.41 -25.22
CA GLU A 238 4.34 -4.36 -25.40
C GLU A 238 3.45 -4.26 -24.15
N CYS A 239 2.91 -5.41 -23.69
CA CYS A 239 2.11 -5.45 -22.48
C CYS A 239 2.90 -5.01 -21.25
N LEU A 240 4.17 -5.43 -21.13
CA LEU A 240 5.02 -5.06 -20.01
C LEU A 240 5.30 -3.55 -19.96
N LYS A 241 5.55 -2.91 -21.09
CA LYS A 241 5.71 -1.44 -21.16
C LYS A 241 4.45 -0.71 -20.71
N ALA A 242 3.27 -1.17 -21.11
CA ALA A 242 1.99 -0.62 -20.67
C ALA A 242 1.79 -0.79 -19.16
N ILE A 243 2.08 -1.99 -18.63
CA ILE A 243 1.99 -2.31 -17.19
C ILE A 243 2.92 -1.39 -16.39
N ILE A 244 4.21 -1.31 -16.76
CA ILE A 244 5.19 -0.46 -16.07
C ILE A 244 4.76 1.01 -16.11
N SER A 245 4.26 1.50 -17.24
CA SER A 245 3.84 2.89 -17.38
C SER A 245 2.79 3.30 -16.35
N LEU A 246 1.74 2.51 -16.16
CA LEU A 246 0.68 2.82 -15.19
C LEU A 246 1.03 2.43 -13.75
N GLY A 247 1.79 1.36 -13.56
CA GLY A 247 2.20 0.91 -12.23
C GLY A 247 3.30 1.75 -11.59
N MET A 248 4.05 2.53 -12.39
CA MET A 248 5.17 3.33 -11.93
C MET A 248 4.79 4.32 -10.81
N ALA A 249 3.58 4.90 -10.88
CA ALA A 249 3.08 5.80 -9.84
C ALA A 249 3.06 5.16 -8.45
N SER A 250 2.59 3.92 -8.35
CA SER A 250 2.52 3.18 -7.08
C SER A 250 3.89 2.73 -6.60
N CYS A 251 4.76 2.31 -7.51
CA CYS A 251 6.14 1.93 -7.20
C CYS A 251 6.94 3.11 -6.63
N ILE A 252 6.90 4.24 -7.32
CA ILE A 252 7.61 5.45 -6.89
C ILE A 252 7.06 5.95 -5.55
N ASN A 253 5.74 5.91 -5.36
CA ASN A 253 5.12 6.29 -4.08
C ASN A 253 5.63 5.44 -2.92
N GLN A 254 5.74 4.13 -3.11
CA GLN A 254 6.23 3.21 -2.07
C GLN A 254 7.68 3.50 -1.69
N ILE A 255 8.54 3.73 -2.68
CA ILE A 255 9.95 4.10 -2.45
C ILE A 255 10.05 5.48 -1.79
N ALA A 256 9.27 6.45 -2.25
CA ALA A 256 9.24 7.80 -1.69
C ALA A 256 8.86 7.80 -0.21
N MET A 257 7.85 7.02 0.17
CA MET A 257 7.45 6.87 1.58
C MET A 257 8.58 6.33 2.45
N ALA A 258 9.33 5.34 1.96
CA ALA A 258 10.48 4.80 2.70
C ALA A 258 11.58 5.85 2.87
N ILE A 259 11.90 6.62 1.84
CA ILE A 259 12.90 7.71 1.91
C ILE A 259 12.48 8.77 2.92
N VAL A 260 11.22 9.22 2.85
CA VAL A 260 10.69 10.21 3.81
C VAL A 260 10.77 9.70 5.24
N GLN A 261 10.45 8.44 5.49
CA GLN A 261 10.53 7.84 6.83
C GLN A 261 11.97 7.82 7.35
N ILE A 262 12.94 7.49 6.51
CA ILE A 262 14.37 7.50 6.89
C ILE A 262 14.82 8.92 7.26
N VAL A 263 14.51 9.91 6.42
CA VAL A 263 14.87 11.31 6.67
C VAL A 263 14.18 11.84 7.93
N LEU A 264 12.90 11.56 8.11
CA LEU A 264 12.12 11.95 9.28
C LEU A 264 12.73 11.39 10.57
N ASN A 265 13.07 10.11 10.60
CA ASN A 265 13.67 9.47 11.78
C ASN A 265 15.04 10.10 12.13
N ASN A 266 15.88 10.40 11.12
CA ASN A 266 17.18 11.06 11.35
C ASN A 266 17.02 12.47 11.90
N ILE A 267 16.09 13.24 11.37
CA ILE A 267 15.79 14.60 11.83
C ILE A 267 15.25 14.59 13.26
N LEU A 268 14.31 13.68 13.57
CA LEU A 268 13.76 13.54 14.92
C LEU A 268 14.84 13.13 15.93
N ARG A 269 15.76 12.25 15.54
CA ARG A 269 16.89 11.86 16.39
C ARG A 269 17.80 13.04 16.68
N TYR A 270 18.19 13.80 15.67
CA TYR A 270 19.10 14.93 15.82
C TYR A 270 18.48 16.07 16.64
N TYR A 271 17.32 16.57 16.20
CA TYR A 271 16.69 17.69 16.89
C TYR A 271 16.06 17.29 18.22
N GLY A 272 15.56 16.06 18.39
CA GLY A 272 15.08 15.57 19.68
C GLY A 272 16.15 15.62 20.75
N GLY A 273 17.39 15.25 20.40
CA GLY A 273 18.54 15.32 21.31
C GLY A 273 18.92 16.75 21.77
N LEU A 274 18.48 17.78 21.06
CA LEU A 274 18.72 19.18 21.41
C LEU A 274 17.64 19.77 22.34
N TYR A 275 16.56 19.04 22.61
CA TYR A 275 15.44 19.47 23.45
C TYR A 275 15.27 18.56 24.65
N VAL A 276 14.42 18.98 25.59
CA VAL A 276 14.10 18.23 26.83
C VAL A 276 13.54 16.84 26.61
N TYR A 277 13.06 16.55 25.40
CA TYR A 277 12.49 15.25 25.02
C TYR A 277 13.54 14.16 24.80
N GLY A 278 14.82 14.52 24.55
CA GLY A 278 15.85 13.57 24.13
C GLY A 278 15.58 12.98 22.74
N SER A 279 16.46 12.10 22.28
CA SER A 279 16.35 11.48 20.94
C SER A 279 15.25 10.42 20.85
N ASP A 280 14.91 9.76 21.96
CA ASP A 280 14.11 8.54 21.97
C ASP A 280 12.61 8.84 21.99
N ILE A 281 12.18 9.84 22.79
CA ILE A 281 10.75 10.20 22.90
C ILE A 281 10.13 10.60 21.54
N PRO A 282 10.73 11.52 20.75
CA PRO A 282 10.17 11.89 19.46
C PRO A 282 10.07 10.73 18.48
N ILE A 283 11.09 9.87 18.43
CA ILE A 283 11.09 8.70 17.54
C ILE A 283 9.99 7.70 17.93
N ALA A 284 9.87 7.42 19.25
CA ALA A 284 8.83 6.53 19.76
C ALA A 284 7.42 7.07 19.47
N CYS A 285 7.19 8.37 19.75
CA CYS A 285 5.90 9.03 19.50
C CYS A 285 5.52 9.01 18.02
N VAL A 286 6.45 9.37 17.13
CA VAL A 286 6.21 9.35 15.67
C VAL A 286 6.00 7.93 15.17
N GLY A 287 6.68 6.93 15.74
CA GLY A 287 6.43 5.53 15.45
C GLY A 287 4.99 5.10 15.75
N VAL A 288 4.46 5.48 16.91
CA VAL A 288 3.05 5.23 17.28
C VAL A 288 2.10 5.96 16.33
N ILE A 289 2.32 7.24 16.08
CA ILE A 289 1.45 8.05 15.23
C ILE A 289 1.49 7.55 13.78
N SER A 290 2.62 7.05 13.30
CA SER A 290 2.72 6.41 11.99
C SER A 290 1.86 5.15 11.88
N LYS A 291 1.75 4.34 12.94
CA LYS A 291 0.85 3.17 12.98
C LYS A 291 -0.62 3.60 12.98
N VAL A 292 -0.98 4.64 13.73
CA VAL A 292 -2.33 5.23 13.71
C VAL A 292 -2.68 5.74 12.31
N ASN A 293 -1.74 6.46 11.67
CA ASN A 293 -1.91 6.94 10.30
C ASN A 293 -2.02 5.79 9.28
N GLN A 294 -1.29 4.69 9.49
CA GLN A 294 -1.35 3.51 8.62
C GLN A 294 -2.75 2.89 8.63
N VAL A 295 -3.41 2.80 9.79
CA VAL A 295 -4.80 2.31 9.89
C VAL A 295 -5.76 3.24 9.16
N PHE A 296 -5.64 4.55 9.33
CA PHE A 296 -6.43 5.54 8.60
C PHE A 296 -6.21 5.44 7.08
N MET A 297 -4.96 5.43 6.65
CA MET A 297 -4.60 5.33 5.23
C MET A 297 -5.03 4.00 4.59
N ALA A 298 -5.07 2.90 5.36
CA ALA A 298 -5.58 1.62 4.88
C ALA A 298 -7.03 1.73 4.39
N ILE A 299 -7.87 2.51 5.07
CA ILE A 299 -9.26 2.75 4.66
C ILE A 299 -9.29 3.59 3.38
N CYS A 300 -8.57 4.71 3.33
CA CYS A 300 -8.54 5.59 2.16
C CYS A 300 -8.00 4.87 0.91
N ILE A 301 -6.93 4.13 1.05
CA ILE A 301 -6.33 3.32 -0.02
C ILE A 301 -7.28 2.18 -0.42
N GLY A 302 -7.97 1.56 0.54
CA GLY A 302 -8.97 0.52 0.27
C GLY A 302 -10.11 1.05 -0.59
N ILE A 303 -10.65 2.23 -0.30
CA ILE A 303 -11.67 2.90 -1.14
C ILE A 303 -11.11 3.14 -2.55
N SER A 304 -9.92 3.72 -2.64
CA SER A 304 -9.27 4.00 -3.92
C SER A 304 -9.11 2.72 -4.76
N GLN A 305 -8.53 1.68 -4.19
CA GLN A 305 -8.31 0.40 -4.86
C GLN A 305 -9.62 -0.30 -5.26
N GLY A 306 -10.66 -0.20 -4.44
CA GLY A 306 -11.98 -0.72 -4.77
C GLY A 306 -12.63 0.01 -5.95
N CYS A 307 -12.39 1.31 -6.09
CA CYS A 307 -12.95 2.12 -7.17
C CYS A 307 -12.16 2.01 -8.49
N GLN A 308 -10.90 1.58 -8.47
CA GLN A 308 -10.05 1.47 -9.67
C GLN A 308 -10.69 0.67 -10.83
N PRO A 309 -11.27 -0.51 -10.62
CA PRO A 309 -11.94 -1.24 -11.69
C PRO A 309 -13.13 -0.48 -12.29
N ILE A 310 -13.88 0.25 -11.46
CA ILE A 310 -15.04 1.02 -11.89
C ILE A 310 -14.60 2.20 -12.77
N TRP A 311 -13.59 2.95 -12.34
CA TRP A 311 -13.05 4.07 -13.11
C TRP A 311 -12.44 3.61 -14.42
N GLY A 312 -11.55 2.60 -14.37
CA GLY A 312 -10.82 2.11 -15.54
C GLY A 312 -11.74 1.54 -16.61
N PHE A 313 -12.67 0.65 -16.23
CA PHE A 313 -13.64 0.06 -17.16
C PHE A 313 -14.52 1.13 -17.82
N ASN A 314 -15.15 2.00 -17.03
CA ASN A 314 -16.06 3.01 -17.59
C ASN A 314 -15.32 4.06 -18.41
N TYR A 315 -14.05 4.37 -18.09
CA TYR A 315 -13.23 5.26 -18.90
C TYR A 315 -12.88 4.61 -20.25
N GLY A 316 -12.47 3.32 -20.25
CA GLY A 316 -12.23 2.56 -21.48
C GLY A 316 -13.48 2.43 -22.35
N ALA A 317 -14.64 2.28 -21.73
CA ALA A 317 -15.96 2.24 -22.40
C ALA A 317 -16.49 3.62 -22.81
N LYS A 318 -15.75 4.70 -22.58
CA LYS A 318 -16.14 6.10 -22.83
C LYS A 318 -17.42 6.53 -22.08
N LYS A 319 -17.81 5.83 -21.00
CA LYS A 319 -18.96 6.16 -20.15
C LYS A 319 -18.56 7.20 -19.09
N TYR A 320 -18.17 8.39 -19.54
CA TYR A 320 -17.54 9.43 -18.70
C TYR A 320 -18.46 9.94 -17.59
N ASP A 321 -19.79 9.94 -17.77
CA ASP A 321 -20.73 10.30 -16.72
C ASP A 321 -20.65 9.35 -15.52
N ARG A 322 -20.50 8.06 -15.79
CA ARG A 322 -20.32 7.05 -14.74
C ARG A 322 -18.97 7.21 -14.03
N VAL A 323 -17.90 7.54 -14.77
CA VAL A 323 -16.58 7.82 -14.20
C VAL A 323 -16.67 9.00 -13.23
N ARG A 324 -17.29 10.11 -13.64
CA ARG A 324 -17.47 11.32 -12.81
C ARG A 324 -18.30 11.03 -11.56
N LEU A 325 -19.40 10.29 -11.73
CA LEU A 325 -20.29 9.91 -10.63
C LEU A 325 -19.56 9.01 -9.62
N ALA A 326 -18.81 8.00 -10.10
CA ALA A 326 -18.01 7.10 -9.26
C ALA A 326 -16.93 7.86 -8.50
N TYR A 327 -16.22 8.78 -9.18
CA TYR A 327 -15.20 9.62 -8.53
C TYR A 327 -15.83 10.50 -7.45
N ARG A 328 -16.95 11.16 -7.74
CA ARG A 328 -17.64 12.01 -6.77
C ARG A 328 -18.09 11.23 -5.52
N TYR A 329 -18.72 10.07 -5.71
CA TYR A 329 -19.18 9.25 -4.58
C TYR A 329 -18.02 8.73 -3.73
N SER A 330 -16.96 8.24 -4.37
CA SER A 330 -15.79 7.77 -3.64
C SER A 330 -15.08 8.88 -2.88
N MET A 331 -15.00 10.10 -3.45
CA MET A 331 -14.45 11.27 -2.78
C MET A 331 -15.27 11.68 -1.56
N ILE A 332 -16.61 11.71 -1.68
CA ILE A 332 -17.51 12.01 -0.56
C ILE A 332 -17.32 10.97 0.55
N ALA A 333 -17.34 9.68 0.22
CA ALA A 333 -17.15 8.61 1.20
C ALA A 333 -15.80 8.70 1.91
N CYS A 334 -14.72 8.91 1.14
CA CYS A 334 -13.37 9.04 1.68
C CYS A 334 -13.25 10.27 2.60
N THR A 335 -13.77 11.44 2.16
CA THR A 335 -13.72 12.67 2.97
C THR A 335 -14.56 12.56 4.23
N ALA A 336 -15.75 11.93 4.17
CA ALA A 336 -16.59 11.71 5.35
C ALA A 336 -15.87 10.86 6.41
N ILE A 337 -15.26 9.74 5.99
CA ILE A 337 -14.47 8.89 6.90
C ILE A 337 -13.24 9.64 7.42
N ALA A 338 -12.53 10.34 6.57
CA ALA A 338 -11.36 11.14 6.93
C ALA A 338 -11.71 12.24 7.96
N THR A 339 -12.89 12.84 7.84
CA THR A 339 -13.39 13.83 8.81
C THR A 339 -13.68 13.21 10.17
N VAL A 340 -14.22 11.99 10.20
CA VAL A 340 -14.42 11.26 11.47
C VAL A 340 -13.08 10.99 12.15
N PHE A 341 -12.08 10.50 11.41
CA PHE A 341 -10.72 10.29 11.97
C PHE A 341 -10.08 11.59 12.42
N PHE A 342 -10.22 12.67 11.67
CA PHE A 342 -9.76 14.00 12.08
C PHE A 342 -10.36 14.41 13.42
N LEU A 343 -11.68 14.28 13.59
CA LEU A 343 -12.34 14.58 14.85
C LEU A 343 -11.83 13.71 16.00
N CYS A 344 -11.63 12.41 15.76
CA CYS A 344 -11.05 11.50 16.75
C CYS A 344 -9.63 11.94 17.16
N PHE A 345 -8.78 12.32 16.20
CA PHE A 345 -7.41 12.74 16.47
C PHE A 345 -7.34 14.09 17.21
N GLN A 346 -8.27 14.98 16.97
CA GLN A 346 -8.33 16.28 17.66
C GLN A 346 -8.96 16.20 19.06
N LEU A 347 -10.01 15.38 19.23
CA LEU A 347 -10.77 15.31 20.47
C LEU A 347 -10.22 14.30 21.47
N PHE A 348 -9.63 13.19 21.00
CA PHE A 348 -9.19 12.06 21.81
C PHE A 348 -7.73 11.67 21.64
N PRO A 349 -6.77 12.64 21.55
CA PRO A 349 -5.36 12.31 21.26
C PRO A 349 -4.72 11.48 22.37
N HIS A 350 -5.01 11.80 23.66
CA HIS A 350 -4.48 11.06 24.79
C HIS A 350 -4.91 9.59 24.78
N GLN A 351 -6.19 9.34 24.58
CA GLN A 351 -6.77 7.99 24.52
C GLN A 351 -6.16 7.16 23.38
N ILE A 352 -5.96 7.79 22.21
CA ILE A 352 -5.38 7.12 21.05
C ILE A 352 -3.92 6.75 21.31
N VAL A 353 -3.12 7.64 21.88
CA VAL A 353 -1.72 7.36 22.20
C VAL A 353 -1.60 6.31 23.29
N SER A 354 -2.45 6.35 24.32
CA SER A 354 -2.44 5.39 25.44
C SER A 354 -2.78 3.96 25.05
N ILE A 355 -3.47 3.72 23.92
CA ILE A 355 -3.68 2.36 23.38
C ILE A 355 -2.36 1.64 23.08
N PHE A 356 -1.32 2.38 22.70
CA PHE A 356 -0.03 1.84 22.29
C PHE A 356 0.97 1.67 23.43
N GLY A 357 0.63 2.06 24.65
CA GLY A 357 1.46 1.85 25.83
C GLY A 357 1.42 2.99 26.83
N THR A 358 2.20 2.84 27.89
CA THR A 358 2.42 3.83 28.95
C THR A 358 3.74 4.56 28.72
N GLY A 359 3.80 5.82 29.11
CA GLY A 359 5.00 6.64 28.96
C GLY A 359 5.07 7.72 30.03
N SER A 360 6.15 8.51 30.02
CA SER A 360 6.30 9.69 30.88
C SER A 360 5.34 10.82 30.49
N ASP A 361 5.13 11.78 31.36
CA ASP A 361 4.34 12.98 31.02
C ASP A 361 4.88 13.72 29.80
N LEU A 362 6.22 13.77 29.64
CA LEU A 362 6.87 14.35 28.46
C LEU A 362 6.54 13.58 27.17
N TYR A 363 6.44 12.24 27.25
CA TYR A 363 6.04 11.41 26.11
C TYR A 363 4.62 11.75 25.67
N PHE A 364 3.66 11.80 26.59
CA PHE A 364 2.27 12.13 26.25
C PHE A 364 2.13 13.56 25.72
N GLN A 365 2.80 14.54 26.36
CA GLN A 365 2.80 15.93 25.89
C GLN A 365 3.29 16.05 24.45
N PHE A 366 4.41 15.42 24.12
CA PHE A 366 4.96 15.44 22.76
C PHE A 366 4.04 14.71 21.78
N ALA A 367 3.58 13.50 22.12
CA ALA A 367 2.76 12.66 21.24
C ALA A 367 1.42 13.31 20.92
N GLU A 368 0.73 13.88 21.92
CA GLU A 368 -0.55 14.56 21.71
C GLU A 368 -0.39 15.82 20.85
N ARG A 369 0.65 16.62 21.12
CA ARG A 369 0.95 17.81 20.33
C ARG A 369 1.30 17.45 18.89
N TYR A 370 2.14 16.42 18.70
CA TYR A 370 2.51 15.93 17.38
C TYR A 370 1.29 15.40 16.63
N LEU A 371 0.46 14.57 17.26
CA LEU A 371 -0.75 14.02 16.66
C LEU A 371 -1.69 15.13 16.20
N LYS A 372 -1.98 16.10 17.05
CA LYS A 372 -2.89 17.22 16.73
C LYS A 372 -2.38 18.09 15.59
N ILE A 373 -1.10 18.43 15.58
CA ILE A 373 -0.51 19.33 14.59
C ILE A 373 -0.23 18.58 13.28
N PHE A 374 0.51 17.48 13.32
CA PHE A 374 0.93 16.75 12.12
C PHE A 374 -0.27 16.16 11.36
N MET A 375 -1.28 15.67 12.09
CA MET A 375 -2.49 15.07 11.53
C MET A 375 -3.65 16.08 11.36
N PHE A 376 -3.36 17.39 11.41
CA PHE A 376 -4.40 18.43 11.31
C PHE A 376 -5.17 18.37 9.98
N MET A 377 -4.53 18.03 8.89
CA MET A 377 -5.15 17.93 7.57
C MET A 377 -5.74 16.54 7.24
N THR A 378 -5.90 15.67 8.24
CA THR A 378 -6.42 14.29 8.04
C THR A 378 -7.75 14.27 7.27
N PHE A 379 -8.65 15.22 7.52
CA PHE A 379 -9.94 15.32 6.82
C PHE A 379 -9.81 15.43 5.29
N ALA A 380 -8.68 15.91 4.82
CA ALA A 380 -8.39 16.09 3.39
C ALA A 380 -7.35 15.11 2.85
N ASN A 381 -6.63 14.40 3.73
CA ASN A 381 -5.46 13.60 3.37
C ASN A 381 -5.80 12.36 2.51
N GLY A 382 -7.06 11.91 2.53
CA GLY A 382 -7.55 10.84 1.67
C GLY A 382 -7.68 11.23 0.18
N ILE A 383 -7.73 12.52 -0.13
CA ILE A 383 -7.97 13.02 -1.50
C ILE A 383 -6.78 12.72 -2.42
N GLN A 384 -5.56 12.81 -1.90
CA GLN A 384 -4.34 12.58 -2.67
C GLN A 384 -4.22 11.13 -3.17
N PRO A 385 -4.30 10.06 -2.33
CA PRO A 385 -4.24 8.68 -2.81
C PRO A 385 -5.43 8.32 -3.70
N MET A 386 -6.61 8.91 -3.45
CA MET A 386 -7.77 8.76 -4.33
C MET A 386 -7.49 9.31 -5.73
N SER A 387 -6.94 10.53 -5.83
CA SER A 387 -6.61 11.16 -7.11
C SER A 387 -5.49 10.44 -7.84
N SER A 388 -4.45 9.98 -7.14
CA SER A 388 -3.38 9.17 -7.74
C SER A 388 -3.92 7.86 -8.32
N GLY A 389 -4.74 7.12 -7.56
CA GLY A 389 -5.40 5.90 -8.02
C GLY A 389 -6.35 6.14 -9.19
N PHE A 390 -7.07 7.25 -9.19
CA PHE A 390 -7.95 7.66 -10.27
C PHE A 390 -7.17 7.89 -11.58
N PHE A 391 -6.14 8.73 -11.57
CA PHE A 391 -5.34 9.00 -12.77
C PHE A 391 -4.64 7.76 -13.32
N THR A 392 -4.15 6.89 -12.44
CA THR A 392 -3.59 5.59 -12.83
C THR A 392 -4.64 4.73 -13.54
N SER A 393 -5.85 4.65 -12.98
CA SER A 393 -6.93 3.81 -13.50
C SER A 393 -7.48 4.27 -14.85
N ILE A 394 -7.48 5.58 -15.11
CA ILE A 394 -7.93 6.14 -16.40
C ILE A 394 -6.81 6.23 -17.46
N GLY A 395 -5.66 5.60 -17.20
CA GLY A 395 -4.55 5.52 -18.16
C GLY A 395 -3.64 6.76 -18.23
N LYS A 396 -3.79 7.72 -17.30
CA LYS A 396 -2.98 8.94 -17.27
C LYS A 396 -1.75 8.81 -16.38
N ALA A 397 -0.82 7.94 -16.79
CA ALA A 397 0.39 7.57 -16.03
C ALA A 397 1.17 8.78 -15.49
N LYS A 398 1.43 9.79 -16.32
CA LYS A 398 2.19 10.99 -15.93
C LYS A 398 1.53 11.73 -14.76
N LEU A 399 0.21 11.91 -14.84
CA LEU A 399 -0.54 12.58 -13.76
C LEU A 399 -0.59 11.71 -12.49
N GLY A 400 -0.72 10.39 -12.63
CA GLY A 400 -0.62 9.45 -11.50
C GLY A 400 0.73 9.55 -10.78
N ILE A 401 1.84 9.59 -11.51
CA ILE A 401 3.20 9.76 -10.97
C ILE A 401 3.33 11.12 -10.27
N VAL A 402 2.92 12.20 -10.92
CA VAL A 402 2.97 13.55 -10.33
C VAL A 402 2.17 13.58 -9.02
N MET A 403 0.94 13.04 -9.01
CA MET A 403 0.12 12.98 -7.79
C MET A 403 0.78 12.17 -6.69
N SER A 404 1.41 11.03 -7.02
CA SER A 404 2.10 10.20 -6.04
C SER A 404 3.30 10.91 -5.40
N LEU A 405 4.08 11.63 -6.21
CA LEU A 405 5.28 12.34 -5.74
C LEU A 405 4.97 13.65 -5.02
N THR A 406 3.86 14.29 -5.33
CA THR A 406 3.54 15.65 -4.88
C THR A 406 3.61 15.76 -3.37
N ARG A 407 2.93 14.88 -2.63
CA ARG A 407 2.91 14.94 -1.17
C ARG A 407 4.25 14.57 -0.54
N GLN A 408 4.83 13.46 -0.95
CA GLN A 408 5.98 12.86 -0.26
C GLN A 408 7.29 13.57 -0.62
N VAL A 409 7.58 13.71 -1.91
CA VAL A 409 8.89 14.18 -2.39
C VAL A 409 8.89 15.67 -2.66
N LEU A 410 7.80 16.20 -3.26
CA LEU A 410 7.77 17.61 -3.66
C LEU A 410 7.56 18.55 -2.47
N PHE A 411 6.70 18.15 -1.52
CA PHE A 411 6.35 19.01 -0.39
C PHE A 411 6.88 18.49 0.94
N LEU A 412 6.52 17.29 1.37
CA LEU A 412 6.80 16.84 2.73
C LEU A 412 8.31 16.75 3.01
N LEU A 413 9.07 16.12 2.12
CA LEU A 413 10.51 15.94 2.30
C LEU A 413 11.27 17.29 2.43
N PRO A 414 11.12 18.26 1.50
CA PRO A 414 11.76 19.56 1.64
C PRO A 414 11.27 20.34 2.86
N LEU A 415 9.97 20.30 3.17
CA LEU A 415 9.41 21.02 4.31
C LEU A 415 9.90 20.46 5.64
N ILE A 416 10.02 19.13 5.79
CA ILE A 416 10.62 18.53 6.99
C ILE A 416 12.04 19.04 7.18
N VAL A 417 12.86 19.09 6.13
CA VAL A 417 14.25 19.57 6.22
C VAL A 417 14.29 21.07 6.53
N VAL A 418 13.60 21.90 5.74
CA VAL A 418 13.66 23.36 5.86
C VAL A 418 13.08 23.84 7.19
N PHE A 419 11.93 23.31 7.58
CA PHE A 419 11.29 23.74 8.82
C PHE A 419 12.03 23.27 10.07
N SER A 420 12.67 22.10 10.03
CA SER A 420 13.50 21.66 11.14
C SER A 420 14.77 22.53 11.30
N LEU A 421 15.32 23.09 10.23
CA LEU A 421 16.43 24.04 10.29
C LEU A 421 16.01 25.39 10.92
N ILE A 422 14.75 25.81 10.74
CA ILE A 422 14.25 27.11 11.21
C ILE A 422 13.64 26.99 12.63
N MET A 423 12.84 25.94 12.86
CA MET A 423 12.00 25.78 14.05
C MET A 423 12.39 24.57 14.91
N GLY A 424 13.47 23.86 14.57
CA GLY A 424 13.88 22.65 15.27
C GLY A 424 12.83 21.54 15.17
N ILE A 425 12.58 20.83 16.29
CA ILE A 425 11.66 19.70 16.33
C ILE A 425 10.20 20.08 16.01
N ASP A 426 9.79 21.30 16.36
CA ASP A 426 8.45 21.81 16.07
C ASP A 426 8.23 21.96 14.56
N GLY A 427 9.27 22.27 13.80
CA GLY A 427 9.21 22.38 12.34
C GLY A 427 8.74 21.08 11.66
N VAL A 428 9.11 19.94 12.21
CA VAL A 428 8.65 18.64 11.72
C VAL A 428 7.14 18.50 11.85
N MET A 429 6.56 19.00 12.95
CA MET A 429 5.11 18.93 13.19
C MET A 429 4.32 19.73 12.16
N TYR A 430 4.79 20.93 11.79
CA TYR A 430 4.11 21.82 10.85
C TYR A 430 4.33 21.44 9.38
N ALA A 431 5.39 20.68 9.07
CA ALA A 431 5.66 20.21 7.72
C ALA A 431 4.52 19.34 7.16
N GLY A 432 3.89 18.50 8.00
CA GLY A 432 2.79 17.61 7.60
C GLY A 432 1.59 18.38 7.02
N PRO A 433 0.91 19.22 7.81
CA PRO A 433 -0.29 19.92 7.34
C PRO A 433 -0.04 20.83 6.13
N ILE A 434 1.12 21.47 6.04
CA ILE A 434 1.44 22.34 4.92
C ILE A 434 1.66 21.51 3.64
N ALA A 435 2.37 20.38 3.74
CA ALA A 435 2.53 19.45 2.63
C ALA A 435 1.18 18.88 2.16
N ASP A 436 0.31 18.53 3.12
CA ASP A 436 -1.03 18.02 2.82
C ASP A 436 -1.91 19.06 2.14
N ALA A 437 -1.89 20.32 2.60
CA ALA A 437 -2.64 21.43 1.99
C ALA A 437 -2.17 21.73 0.56
N ALA A 438 -0.86 21.72 0.32
CA ALA A 438 -0.28 21.94 -1.00
C ALA A 438 -0.63 20.77 -1.96
N ALA A 439 -0.49 19.52 -1.49
CA ALA A 439 -0.84 18.33 -2.26
C ALA A 439 -2.35 18.28 -2.59
N LEU A 440 -3.20 18.64 -1.62
CA LEU A 440 -4.65 18.75 -1.80
C LEU A 440 -5.00 19.75 -2.90
N SER A 441 -4.40 20.94 -2.86
CA SER A 441 -4.68 22.01 -3.83
C SER A 441 -4.38 21.55 -5.25
N LEU A 442 -3.25 20.88 -5.47
CA LEU A 442 -2.88 20.33 -6.77
C LEU A 442 -3.79 19.16 -7.18
N ALA A 443 -4.14 18.27 -6.24
CA ALA A 443 -5.03 17.15 -6.52
C ALA A 443 -6.42 17.64 -6.98
N ILE A 444 -6.98 18.65 -6.32
CA ILE A 444 -8.25 19.26 -6.71
C ILE A 444 -8.15 19.93 -8.08
N LEU A 445 -7.08 20.68 -8.33
CA LEU A 445 -6.86 21.38 -9.59
C LEU A 445 -6.83 20.41 -10.79
N PHE A 446 -6.01 19.36 -10.69
CA PHE A 446 -5.88 18.38 -11.78
C PHE A 446 -7.13 17.52 -11.93
N ALA A 447 -7.74 17.06 -10.83
CA ALA A 447 -8.98 16.28 -10.88
C ALA A 447 -10.11 17.12 -11.51
N ARG A 448 -10.29 18.38 -11.10
CA ARG A 448 -11.31 19.27 -11.66
C ARG A 448 -11.10 19.49 -13.16
N ARG A 449 -9.85 19.75 -13.59
CA ARG A 449 -9.50 19.92 -15.00
C ARG A 449 -9.87 18.68 -15.82
N GLU A 450 -9.57 17.50 -15.29
CA GLU A 450 -9.85 16.24 -15.97
C GLU A 450 -11.36 15.94 -16.04
N LEU A 451 -12.08 16.13 -14.93
CA LEU A 451 -13.53 15.89 -14.89
C LEU A 451 -14.31 16.88 -15.78
N VAL A 452 -13.79 18.10 -15.98
CA VAL A 452 -14.36 19.06 -16.93
C VAL A 452 -14.07 18.62 -18.37
N ALA A 453 -12.86 18.13 -18.65
CA ALA A 453 -12.52 17.62 -19.98
C ALA A 453 -13.40 16.41 -20.40
N MET A 454 -13.86 15.62 -19.44
CA MET A 454 -14.79 14.51 -19.69
C MET A 454 -16.25 14.95 -19.94
N LYS A 455 -16.58 16.25 -19.83
CA LYS A 455 -17.91 16.78 -20.19
C LYS A 455 -18.08 17.09 -21.67
N LYS A 456 -16.94 17.25 -22.36
CA LYS A 456 -16.87 17.48 -23.79
C LYS A 456 -16.81 16.17 -24.56
#